data_56a49073834612574dfd2624a172c404
#
_entry.id   56a49073834612574dfd2624a172c404
#
_cell.length_a   1.000
_cell.length_b   1.000
_cell.length_c   1.000
_cell.angle_alpha   90.00
_cell.angle_beta   90.00
_cell.angle_gamma   90.00
#
_symmetry.space_group_name_H-M   'P 1'
#
loop_
_entity.id
_entity.type
_entity.pdbx_description
1 polymer ?
#
loop_
_entity_poly.entity_id
_entity_poly.type
_entity_poly.pdbx_seq_one_letter_code
_entity_poly.pdbx_strand_id
1 'polypeptide(L)'
;MTLTHTITIGDVRRELPIVRVADDARIAFLKLYGDVELTVACARALAERMPADVDVIVGPETGGILLAHELAEHSGRPYVIARKKLRPNMAKPLRVPVQSIGTPGQQELFLGEDDAALIEGRRVAVVDEVISSGGTLKALHELIAAAGGTVQQVLTVATEGERRPDVESLLHLPVYTD
;
A
#
# COMPACT_ATOMS: atom_id res chain seq x y z
N MET A 1 30.74 -6.62 -0.58
CA MET A 1 29.70 -6.62 -1.62
C MET A 1 28.35 -6.49 -0.92
N THR A 2 27.53 -5.54 -1.34
CA THR A 2 26.16 -5.44 -0.82
C THR A 2 25.35 -6.60 -1.40
N LEU A 3 24.70 -7.38 -0.55
CA LEU A 3 23.80 -8.45 -0.98
C LEU A 3 22.57 -7.81 -1.62
N THR A 4 22.12 -8.35 -2.74
CA THR A 4 20.94 -7.89 -3.47
C THR A 4 19.96 -9.01 -3.75
N HIS A 5 18.71 -8.64 -3.98
CA HIS A 5 17.62 -9.50 -4.46
C HIS A 5 17.10 -8.94 -5.78
N THR A 6 17.11 -9.77 -6.82
CA THR A 6 16.64 -9.36 -8.15
C THR A 6 15.12 -9.47 -8.23
N ILE A 7 14.48 -8.42 -8.73
CA ILE A 7 13.08 -8.44 -9.13
C ILE A 7 12.91 -8.08 -10.60
N THR A 8 11.79 -8.51 -11.19
CA THR A 8 11.40 -8.15 -12.56
C THR A 8 9.89 -7.92 -12.61
N ILE A 9 9.48 -6.77 -13.12
CA ILE A 9 8.09 -6.39 -13.37
C ILE A 9 7.97 -5.99 -14.85
N GLY A 10 7.28 -6.80 -15.64
CA GLY A 10 7.32 -6.67 -17.10
C GLY A 10 8.75 -6.74 -17.60
N ASP A 11 9.20 -5.71 -18.32
CA ASP A 11 10.56 -5.60 -18.84
C ASP A 11 11.51 -4.85 -17.87
N VAL A 12 11.02 -4.39 -16.73
CA VAL A 12 11.81 -3.62 -15.76
C VAL A 12 12.44 -4.54 -14.73
N ARG A 13 13.78 -4.57 -14.71
CA ARG A 13 14.58 -5.34 -13.75
C ARG A 13 15.27 -4.41 -12.75
N ARG A 14 15.27 -4.79 -11.45
CA ARG A 14 15.97 -4.07 -10.37
C ARG A 14 16.68 -5.02 -9.43
N GLU A 15 17.79 -4.56 -8.88
CA GLU A 15 18.53 -5.19 -7.79
C GLU A 15 18.21 -4.47 -6.48
N LEU A 16 17.36 -5.07 -5.66
CA LEU A 16 16.97 -4.51 -4.36
C LEU A 16 18.08 -4.76 -3.34
N PRO A 17 18.55 -3.75 -2.59
CA PRO A 17 19.50 -3.99 -1.52
C PRO A 17 18.87 -4.82 -0.39
N ILE A 18 19.61 -5.77 0.16
CA ILE A 18 19.21 -6.50 1.35
C ILE A 18 19.66 -5.71 2.57
N VAL A 19 18.69 -5.25 3.37
CA VAL A 19 18.93 -4.39 4.53
C VAL A 19 18.51 -5.09 5.83
N ARG A 20 19.22 -4.85 6.93
CA ARG A 20 18.88 -5.34 8.25
C ARG A 20 17.75 -4.50 8.85
N VAL A 21 16.71 -5.14 9.33
CA VAL A 21 15.53 -4.50 9.96
C VAL A 21 15.35 -4.90 11.42
N ALA A 22 15.96 -6.02 11.84
CA ALA A 22 16.05 -6.50 13.22
C ALA A 22 17.37 -7.24 13.43
N ASP A 23 17.65 -7.67 14.66
CA ASP A 23 18.91 -8.36 14.99
C ASP A 23 19.09 -9.66 14.19
N ASP A 24 18.01 -10.36 13.92
CA ASP A 24 17.94 -11.65 13.23
C ASP A 24 17.21 -11.61 11.89
N ALA A 25 16.84 -10.41 11.38
CA ALA A 25 16.05 -10.29 10.16
C ALA A 25 16.59 -9.26 9.18
N ARG A 26 16.64 -9.65 7.91
CA ARG A 26 16.96 -8.78 6.77
C ARG A 26 15.88 -8.93 5.70
N ILE A 27 15.62 -7.87 4.97
CA ILE A 27 14.62 -7.81 3.89
C ILE A 27 15.23 -7.28 2.60
N ALA A 28 14.62 -7.65 1.47
CA ALA A 28 14.87 -7.00 0.19
C ALA A 28 14.11 -5.66 0.17
N PHE A 29 14.83 -4.55 0.26
CA PHE A 29 14.23 -3.23 0.42
C PHE A 29 13.72 -2.69 -0.90
N LEU A 30 12.41 -2.86 -1.14
CA LEU A 30 11.70 -2.23 -2.26
C LEU A 30 11.52 -0.74 -1.99
N LYS A 31 11.79 0.08 -3.01
CA LYS A 31 11.62 1.53 -2.93
C LYS A 31 11.17 2.06 -4.29
N LEU A 32 9.97 2.62 -4.35
CA LEU A 32 9.43 3.24 -5.55
C LEU A 32 9.86 4.71 -5.70
N TYR A 33 10.15 5.38 -4.59
CA TYR A 33 10.57 6.80 -4.60
C TYR A 33 11.83 7.01 -5.43
N GLY A 34 11.73 7.87 -6.45
CA GLY A 34 12.83 8.20 -7.36
C GLY A 34 13.03 7.19 -8.48
N ASP A 35 12.24 6.12 -8.55
CA ASP A 35 12.26 5.14 -9.64
C ASP A 35 10.94 5.20 -10.41
N VAL A 36 10.85 6.14 -11.33
CA VAL A 36 9.63 6.38 -12.13
C VAL A 36 9.32 5.18 -13.01
N GLU A 37 10.32 4.58 -13.66
CA GLU A 37 10.13 3.44 -14.55
C GLU A 37 9.54 2.23 -13.82
N LEU A 38 10.10 1.89 -12.64
CA LEU A 38 9.58 0.81 -11.81
C LEU A 38 8.16 1.13 -11.29
N THR A 39 7.91 2.37 -10.84
CA THR A 39 6.61 2.79 -10.33
C THR A 39 5.52 2.64 -11.38
N VAL A 40 5.77 3.14 -12.59
CA VAL A 40 4.83 3.03 -13.73
C VAL A 40 4.61 1.57 -14.14
N ALA A 41 5.67 0.76 -14.20
CA ALA A 41 5.55 -0.67 -14.52
C ALA A 41 4.71 -1.42 -13.49
N CYS A 42 4.94 -1.16 -12.18
CA CYS A 42 4.14 -1.74 -11.10
C CYS A 42 2.67 -1.33 -11.20
N ALA A 43 2.40 -0.03 -11.36
CA ALA A 43 1.03 0.47 -11.44
C ALA A 43 0.27 -0.11 -12.64
N ARG A 44 0.92 -0.20 -13.81
CA ARG A 44 0.33 -0.82 -15.00
C ARG A 44 -0.03 -2.29 -14.76
N ALA A 45 0.90 -3.07 -14.22
CA ALA A 45 0.67 -4.48 -13.93
C ALA A 45 -0.43 -4.70 -12.86
N LEU A 46 -0.56 -3.79 -11.88
CA LEU A 46 -1.65 -3.82 -10.90
C LEU A 46 -2.99 -3.38 -11.49
N ALA A 47 -2.99 -2.41 -12.40
CA ALA A 47 -4.21 -1.96 -13.08
C ALA A 47 -4.88 -3.08 -13.89
N GLU A 48 -4.10 -3.95 -14.52
CA GLU A 48 -4.60 -5.13 -15.25
C GLU A 48 -5.28 -6.16 -14.33
N ARG A 49 -4.98 -6.13 -13.03
CA ARG A 49 -5.52 -7.03 -12.01
C ARG A 49 -6.64 -6.41 -11.19
N MET A 50 -6.86 -5.11 -11.33
CA MET A 50 -7.90 -4.40 -10.61
C MET A 50 -9.28 -4.70 -11.22
N PRO A 51 -10.29 -5.07 -10.40
CA PRO A 51 -11.65 -5.30 -10.90
C PRO A 51 -12.23 -4.07 -11.60
N ALA A 52 -12.93 -4.30 -12.72
CA ALA A 52 -13.49 -3.22 -13.53
C ALA A 52 -14.56 -2.39 -12.81
N ASP A 53 -15.15 -2.94 -11.76
CA ASP A 53 -16.23 -2.34 -10.98
C ASP A 53 -15.76 -1.61 -9.71
N VAL A 54 -14.44 -1.45 -9.51
CA VAL A 54 -13.88 -0.57 -8.48
C VAL A 54 -14.24 0.88 -8.78
N ASP A 55 -14.69 1.62 -7.76
CA ASP A 55 -15.13 3.01 -7.89
C ASP A 55 -14.06 4.02 -7.44
N VAL A 56 -13.22 3.66 -6.46
CA VAL A 56 -12.19 4.53 -5.86
C VAL A 56 -10.99 3.73 -5.40
N ILE A 57 -9.81 4.32 -5.47
CA ILE A 57 -8.54 3.75 -5.03
C ILE A 57 -8.14 4.38 -3.70
N VAL A 58 -7.73 3.59 -2.72
CA VAL A 58 -7.24 4.08 -1.42
C VAL A 58 -5.84 3.55 -1.14
N GLY A 59 -4.89 4.44 -0.89
CA GLY A 59 -3.54 4.09 -0.47
C GLY A 59 -3.15 4.72 0.86
N PRO A 60 -2.27 4.09 1.66
CA PRO A 60 -1.75 4.71 2.87
C PRO A 60 -0.59 5.67 2.57
N GLU A 61 -0.43 6.69 3.36
CA GLU A 61 0.82 7.43 3.47
C GLU A 61 1.88 6.46 4.06
N THR A 62 3.05 6.24 3.49
CA THR A 62 3.67 6.96 2.39
C THR A 62 3.78 6.07 1.13
N GLY A 63 3.98 4.75 1.25
CA GLY A 63 4.24 3.80 0.15
C GLY A 63 3.12 3.76 -0.89
N GLY A 64 1.86 3.85 -0.44
CA GLY A 64 0.71 3.81 -1.33
C GLY A 64 0.48 5.07 -2.19
N ILE A 65 1.13 6.21 -1.89
CA ILE A 65 0.82 7.48 -2.58
C ILE A 65 1.10 7.40 -4.08
N LEU A 66 2.31 6.98 -4.46
CA LEU A 66 2.71 6.94 -5.87
C LEU A 66 1.89 5.93 -6.65
N LEU A 67 1.66 4.76 -6.08
CA LEU A 67 0.86 3.71 -6.71
C LEU A 67 -0.60 4.13 -6.87
N ALA A 68 -1.21 4.74 -5.86
CA ALA A 68 -2.59 5.22 -5.95
C ALA A 68 -2.74 6.28 -7.04
N HIS A 69 -1.78 7.19 -7.17
CA HIS A 69 -1.77 8.21 -8.23
C HIS A 69 -1.64 7.58 -9.62
N GLU A 70 -0.64 6.72 -9.83
CA GLU A 70 -0.41 6.07 -11.13
C GLU A 70 -1.56 5.13 -11.53
N LEU A 71 -2.15 4.40 -10.57
CA LEU A 71 -3.34 3.59 -10.81
C LEU A 71 -4.55 4.44 -11.19
N ALA A 72 -4.73 5.60 -10.54
CA ALA A 72 -5.79 6.55 -10.87
C ALA A 72 -5.62 7.10 -12.31
N GLU A 73 -4.40 7.45 -12.69
CA GLU A 73 -4.06 7.90 -14.05
C GLU A 73 -4.41 6.83 -15.10
N HIS A 74 -4.03 5.57 -14.85
CA HIS A 74 -4.31 4.47 -15.78
C HIS A 74 -5.77 4.07 -15.86
N SER A 75 -6.51 4.16 -14.76
CA SER A 75 -7.88 3.64 -14.66
C SER A 75 -8.96 4.69 -14.81
N GLY A 76 -8.61 5.98 -14.75
CA GLY A 76 -9.56 7.10 -14.74
C GLY A 76 -10.41 7.17 -13.47
N ARG A 77 -10.00 6.51 -12.37
CA ARG A 77 -10.72 6.51 -11.10
C ARG A 77 -10.13 7.50 -10.11
N PRO A 78 -10.94 8.12 -9.25
CA PRO A 78 -10.41 8.95 -8.17
C PRO A 78 -9.60 8.12 -7.18
N TYR A 79 -8.69 8.79 -6.46
CA TYR A 79 -7.96 8.16 -5.38
C TYR A 79 -7.96 9.02 -4.12
N VAL A 80 -7.77 8.35 -3.00
CA VAL A 80 -7.72 8.93 -1.64
C VAL A 80 -6.48 8.41 -0.92
N ILE A 81 -5.85 9.26 -0.11
CA ILE A 81 -4.69 8.88 0.71
C ILE A 81 -5.04 8.93 2.20
N ALA A 82 -5.00 7.76 2.84
CA ALA A 82 -5.06 7.66 4.28
C ALA A 82 -3.76 8.19 4.90
N ARG A 83 -3.87 9.27 5.69
CA ARG A 83 -2.73 10.02 6.22
C ARG A 83 -2.27 9.47 7.58
N LYS A 84 -0.96 9.46 7.83
CA LYS A 84 -0.39 9.06 9.14
C LYS A 84 -0.42 10.17 10.20
N LYS A 85 -0.76 11.38 9.80
CA LYS A 85 -0.83 12.53 10.71
C LYS A 85 -2.06 13.39 10.39
N LEU A 86 -2.71 13.84 11.44
CA LEU A 86 -3.76 14.84 11.33
C LEU A 86 -3.22 16.12 10.66
N ARG A 87 -4.01 16.69 9.73
CA ARG A 87 -3.66 17.92 9.03
C ARG A 87 -4.65 19.04 9.41
N PRO A 88 -4.22 20.31 9.40
CA PRO A 88 -5.08 21.44 9.79
C PRO A 88 -6.35 21.60 8.95
N ASN A 89 -6.34 21.11 7.71
CA ASN A 89 -7.47 21.15 6.79
C ASN A 89 -8.46 19.98 6.96
N MET A 90 -8.20 19.04 7.87
CA MET A 90 -9.11 17.92 8.15
C MET A 90 -10.12 18.33 9.21
N ALA A 91 -11.31 18.77 8.78
CA ALA A 91 -12.44 18.94 9.69
C ALA A 91 -13.07 17.57 9.97
N LYS A 92 -13.36 17.28 11.26
CA LYS A 92 -13.99 16.01 11.70
C LYS A 92 -13.37 14.74 11.07
N PRO A 93 -12.06 14.51 11.19
CA PRO A 93 -11.42 13.38 10.54
C PRO A 93 -11.89 12.05 11.13
N LEU A 94 -12.07 11.06 10.27
CA LEU A 94 -12.09 9.66 10.68
C LEU A 94 -10.67 9.25 11.07
N ARG A 95 -10.53 8.43 12.11
CA ARG A 95 -9.24 7.93 12.58
C ARG A 95 -9.34 6.50 13.07
N VAL A 96 -8.30 5.72 12.79
CA VAL A 96 -8.17 4.33 13.23
C VAL A 96 -6.73 4.06 13.67
N PRO A 97 -6.52 3.39 14.81
CA PRO A 97 -5.18 3.01 15.25
C PRO A 97 -4.60 1.91 14.35
N VAL A 98 -3.31 2.01 14.03
CA VAL A 98 -2.57 0.95 13.34
C VAL A 98 -1.97 0.02 14.38
N GLN A 99 -2.39 -1.24 14.37
CA GLN A 99 -1.79 -2.28 15.20
C GLN A 99 -0.52 -2.80 14.51
N SER A 100 0.64 -2.34 14.93
CA SER A 100 1.94 -2.86 14.47
C SER A 100 2.64 -3.62 15.60
N ILE A 101 3.12 -4.83 15.29
CA ILE A 101 3.96 -5.59 16.19
C ILE A 101 5.35 -4.94 16.20
N GLY A 102 5.83 -4.51 17.37
CA GLY A 102 7.22 -4.06 17.57
C GLY A 102 7.54 -2.59 17.29
N THR A 103 6.58 -1.74 16.93
CA THR A 103 6.85 -0.31 16.79
C THR A 103 6.45 0.45 18.06
N PRO A 104 7.38 1.14 18.76
CA PRO A 104 7.04 2.01 19.87
C PRO A 104 6.23 3.21 19.35
N GLY A 105 5.02 3.39 19.86
CA GLY A 105 4.15 4.50 19.52
C GLY A 105 2.88 4.03 18.80
N GLN A 106 1.78 4.67 19.17
CA GLN A 106 0.48 4.40 18.57
C GLN A 106 0.43 5.14 17.22
N GLN A 107 0.60 4.42 16.12
CA GLN A 107 0.37 4.98 14.79
C GLN A 107 -1.14 4.99 14.52
N GLU A 108 -1.60 6.01 13.83
CA GLU A 108 -3.00 6.14 13.40
C GLU A 108 -3.05 6.44 11.90
N LEU A 109 -4.16 6.08 11.26
CA LEU A 109 -4.53 6.56 9.94
C LEU A 109 -5.72 7.49 10.04
N PHE A 110 -5.70 8.52 9.21
CA PHE A 110 -6.71 9.57 9.16
C PHE A 110 -7.26 9.76 7.75
N LEU A 111 -8.58 10.02 7.65
CA LEU A 111 -9.24 10.53 6.46
C LEU A 111 -9.92 11.85 6.79
N GLY A 112 -9.77 12.85 5.93
CA GLY A 112 -10.56 14.07 5.98
C GLY A 112 -12.03 13.82 5.59
N GLU A 113 -12.91 14.77 5.89
CA GLU A 113 -14.33 14.68 5.57
C GLU A 113 -14.57 14.54 4.06
N ASP A 114 -13.85 15.34 3.24
CA ASP A 114 -13.95 15.28 1.78
C ASP A 114 -13.48 13.93 1.21
N ASP A 115 -12.39 13.37 1.77
CA ASP A 115 -11.87 12.06 1.40
C ASP A 115 -12.84 10.93 1.78
N ALA A 116 -13.45 11.01 2.95
CA ALA A 116 -14.45 10.05 3.41
C ALA A 116 -15.70 10.07 2.52
N ALA A 117 -16.15 11.25 2.08
CA ALA A 117 -17.28 11.40 1.16
C ALA A 117 -17.02 10.75 -0.21
N LEU A 118 -15.77 10.70 -0.68
CA LEU A 118 -15.40 9.98 -1.91
C LEU A 118 -15.47 8.46 -1.76
N ILE A 119 -15.45 7.95 -0.53
CA ILE A 119 -15.48 6.52 -0.21
C ILE A 119 -16.91 6.03 0.08
N GLU A 120 -17.78 6.90 0.57
CA GLU A 120 -19.13 6.54 1.01
C GLU A 120 -19.93 5.82 -0.09
N GLY A 121 -20.41 4.60 0.22
CA GLY A 121 -21.18 3.75 -0.70
C GLY A 121 -20.38 3.18 -1.86
N ARG A 122 -19.04 3.30 -1.88
CA ARG A 122 -18.18 2.90 -2.99
C ARG A 122 -17.48 1.57 -2.77
N ARG A 123 -17.13 0.93 -3.89
CA ARG A 123 -16.27 -0.25 -3.95
C ARG A 123 -14.82 0.22 -4.10
N VAL A 124 -14.00 -0.18 -3.15
CA VAL A 124 -12.66 0.35 -2.96
C VAL A 124 -11.60 -0.68 -3.35
N ALA A 125 -10.61 -0.26 -4.15
CA ALA A 125 -9.34 -0.96 -4.25
C ALA A 125 -8.34 -0.33 -3.26
N VAL A 126 -7.81 -1.13 -2.35
CA VAL A 126 -6.68 -0.73 -1.51
C VAL A 126 -5.37 -1.01 -2.25
N VAL A 127 -4.44 -0.05 -2.23
CA VAL A 127 -3.11 -0.25 -2.84
C VAL A 127 -1.99 0.19 -1.89
N ASP A 128 -0.95 -0.63 -1.76
CA ASP A 128 0.27 -0.28 -1.01
C ASP A 128 1.53 -0.80 -1.72
N GLU A 129 2.69 -0.27 -1.37
CA GLU A 129 3.98 -0.69 -1.92
C GLU A 129 4.36 -2.10 -1.45
N VAL A 130 4.35 -2.33 -0.14
CA VAL A 130 4.65 -3.63 0.48
C VAL A 130 3.69 -3.92 1.63
N ILE A 131 3.12 -5.11 1.62
CA ILE A 131 2.31 -5.62 2.72
C ILE A 131 3.08 -6.76 3.42
N SER A 132 3.48 -6.50 4.68
CA SER A 132 4.16 -7.50 5.53
C SER A 132 3.19 -8.04 6.60
N SER A 133 3.24 -7.56 7.83
CA SER A 133 2.38 -8.03 8.93
C SER A 133 0.87 -7.73 8.75
N GLY A 134 0.52 -6.80 7.86
CA GLY A 134 -0.86 -6.42 7.57
C GLY A 134 -1.51 -5.47 8.57
N GLY A 135 -0.76 -4.91 9.52
CA GLY A 135 -1.32 -3.95 10.50
C GLY A 135 -1.90 -2.69 9.83
N THR A 136 -1.19 -2.13 8.86
CA THR A 136 -1.68 -1.00 8.05
C THR A 136 -2.91 -1.39 7.23
N LEU A 137 -2.89 -2.57 6.62
CA LEU A 137 -4.01 -3.08 5.83
C LEU A 137 -5.28 -3.22 6.67
N LYS A 138 -5.16 -3.79 7.89
CA LYS A 138 -6.28 -3.91 8.82
C LYS A 138 -6.87 -2.53 9.16
N ALA A 139 -6.02 -1.56 9.48
CA ALA A 139 -6.45 -0.19 9.76
C ALA A 139 -7.13 0.47 8.56
N LEU A 140 -6.67 0.22 7.33
CA LEU A 140 -7.33 0.69 6.11
C LEU A 140 -8.73 0.09 5.93
N HIS A 141 -8.89 -1.21 6.16
CA HIS A 141 -10.22 -1.85 6.13
C HIS A 141 -11.19 -1.21 7.12
N GLU A 142 -10.75 -0.99 8.36
CA GLU A 142 -11.55 -0.35 9.40
C GLU A 142 -11.90 1.11 9.04
N LEU A 143 -10.93 1.85 8.50
CA LEU A 143 -11.11 3.26 8.11
C LEU A 143 -12.08 3.41 6.93
N ILE A 144 -11.95 2.54 5.91
CA ILE A 144 -12.85 2.50 4.74
C ILE A 144 -14.27 2.12 5.16
N ALA A 145 -14.41 1.13 6.04
CA ALA A 145 -15.72 0.73 6.58
C ALA A 145 -16.34 1.88 7.40
N ALA A 146 -15.56 2.59 8.21
CA ALA A 146 -16.03 3.77 8.96
C ALA A 146 -16.45 4.92 8.02
N ALA A 147 -15.87 5.02 6.83
CA ALA A 147 -16.28 5.96 5.77
C ALA A 147 -17.49 5.47 4.95
N GLY A 148 -18.04 4.28 5.25
CA GLY A 148 -19.18 3.71 4.52
C GLY A 148 -18.84 3.03 3.20
N GLY A 149 -17.56 2.76 2.92
CA GLY A 149 -17.10 2.02 1.74
C GLY A 149 -16.94 0.53 1.96
N THR A 150 -16.73 -0.20 0.88
CA THR A 150 -16.47 -1.66 0.91
C THR A 150 -15.19 -1.97 0.15
N VAL A 151 -14.21 -2.60 0.82
CA VAL A 151 -12.99 -3.07 0.15
C VAL A 151 -13.33 -4.27 -0.73
N GLN A 152 -13.11 -4.11 -2.02
CA GLN A 152 -13.33 -5.14 -3.03
C GLN A 152 -12.05 -5.89 -3.36
N GLN A 153 -10.93 -5.19 -3.42
CA GLN A 153 -9.64 -5.76 -3.78
C GLN A 153 -8.53 -5.08 -3.01
N VAL A 154 -7.52 -5.86 -2.64
CA VAL A 154 -6.25 -5.37 -2.12
C VAL A 154 -5.16 -5.69 -3.13
N LEU A 155 -4.42 -4.67 -3.55
CA LEU A 155 -3.36 -4.72 -4.55
C LEU A 155 -2.04 -4.28 -3.91
N THR A 156 -0.96 -4.96 -4.18
CA THR A 156 0.37 -4.54 -3.71
C THR A 156 1.46 -4.93 -4.70
N VAL A 157 2.55 -4.17 -4.70
CA VAL A 157 3.72 -4.59 -5.48
C VAL A 157 4.32 -5.85 -4.88
N ALA A 158 4.45 -5.90 -3.56
CA ALA A 158 5.01 -7.08 -2.92
C ALA A 158 4.30 -7.43 -1.60
N THR A 159 4.13 -8.72 -1.36
CA THR A 159 3.96 -9.26 -0.02
C THR A 159 5.32 -9.67 0.54
N GLU A 160 5.49 -9.59 1.86
CA GLU A 160 6.72 -9.93 2.56
C GLU A 160 6.42 -10.84 3.78
N GLY A 161 7.26 -11.83 4.03
CA GLY A 161 7.08 -12.77 5.13
C GLY A 161 6.03 -13.85 4.81
N GLU A 162 4.92 -13.87 5.54
CA GLU A 162 3.85 -14.85 5.27
C GLU A 162 3.08 -14.51 3.98
N ARG A 163 2.74 -15.55 3.22
CA ARG A 163 1.92 -15.37 2.02
C ARG A 163 0.50 -14.97 2.41
N ARG A 164 -0.04 -14.00 1.69
CA ARG A 164 -1.36 -13.42 1.90
C ARG A 164 -2.28 -13.75 0.72
N PRO A 165 -3.11 -14.81 0.82
CA PRO A 165 -4.04 -15.18 -0.26
C PRO A 165 -5.18 -14.17 -0.45
N ASP A 166 -5.40 -13.30 0.52
CA ASP A 166 -6.36 -12.18 0.51
C ASP A 166 -5.83 -10.93 -0.21
N VAL A 167 -4.59 -10.97 -0.72
CA VAL A 167 -3.91 -9.85 -1.35
C VAL A 167 -3.43 -10.25 -2.74
N GLU A 168 -3.81 -9.48 -3.75
CA GLU A 168 -3.25 -9.59 -5.10
C GLU A 168 -1.90 -8.87 -5.16
N SER A 169 -0.81 -9.63 -5.29
CA SER A 169 0.55 -9.09 -5.31
C SER A 169 1.29 -9.44 -6.59
N LEU A 170 2.14 -8.52 -7.06
CA LEU A 170 3.03 -8.79 -8.20
C LEU A 170 4.18 -9.70 -7.80
N LEU A 171 4.69 -9.55 -6.58
CA LEU A 171 5.86 -10.23 -6.05
C LEU A 171 5.61 -10.77 -4.64
N HIS A 172 6.44 -11.74 -4.25
CA HIS A 172 6.60 -12.13 -2.86
C HIS A 172 8.08 -12.02 -2.49
N LEU A 173 8.41 -11.12 -1.57
CA LEU A 173 9.77 -10.89 -1.11
C LEU A 173 10.10 -11.76 0.10
N PRO A 174 11.30 -12.40 0.11
CA PRO A 174 11.71 -13.19 1.25
C PRO A 174 12.15 -12.32 2.43
N VAL A 175 11.90 -12.83 3.64
CA VAL A 175 12.60 -12.39 4.84
C VAL A 175 13.78 -13.33 5.04
N TYR A 176 14.99 -12.78 5.15
CA TYR A 176 16.22 -13.52 5.39
C TYR A 176 16.49 -13.54 6.89
N THR A 177 16.59 -14.73 7.46
CA THR A 177 17.01 -14.94 8.84
C THR A 177 18.47 -15.39 8.87
N ASP A 178 19.24 -14.95 9.88
CA ASP A 178 20.63 -15.38 10.11
C ASP A 178 20.70 -16.80 10.66
#